data_90f57d7decf064216e8b3cba9e63436c
#
_entry.id   90f57d7decf064216e8b3cba9e63436c
#
_cell.length_a   1.000
_cell.length_b   1.000
_cell.length_c   1.000
_cell.angle_alpha   90.00
_cell.angle_beta   90.00
_cell.angle_gamma   90.00
#
_symmetry.space_group_name_H-M   'P 1'
#
loop_
_entity.id
_entity.type
_entity.pdbx_description
1 polymer ?
#
loop_
_entity_poly.entity_id
_entity_poly.type
_entity_poly.pdbx_seq_one_letter_code
_entity_poly.pdbx_strand_id
1 'polypeptide(L)'
;MQYNTVVSAAMKMLNSLDTLKDNTSEGTRAVINEGMSILLRTLYPIAPHITAQLFEDLGYDQRFGTSIVDAPWPKIDAQAMVADEVKYVIQINGKLRGEINVPAETPKSEIEAAALANPDAQRFIDGKPVCKIIVVPKKLVNIVV
;
A
#
# COMPACT_ATOMS: atom_id res chain seq x y z
N MET A 1 -5.57 15.48 17.34
CA MET A 1 -5.54 15.10 15.92
C MET A 1 -4.08 15.03 15.47
N GLN A 2 -3.66 13.93 14.84
CA GLN A 2 -2.25 13.76 14.45
C GLN A 2 -2.07 14.13 12.98
N TYR A 3 -1.89 15.41 12.70
CA TYR A 3 -1.74 15.93 11.33
C TYR A 3 -0.59 15.26 10.56
N ASN A 4 0.51 14.92 11.24
CA ASN A 4 1.65 14.24 10.62
C ASN A 4 1.26 12.88 10.00
N THR A 5 0.37 12.13 10.66
CA THR A 5 -0.15 10.86 10.16
C THR A 5 -1.01 11.07 8.92
N VAL A 6 -1.86 12.11 8.92
CA VAL A 6 -2.70 12.45 7.78
C VAL A 6 -1.86 12.83 6.57
N VAL A 7 -0.88 13.71 6.74
CA VAL A 7 0.04 14.13 5.66
C VAL A 7 0.84 12.94 5.13
N SER A 8 1.36 12.09 6.01
CA SER A 8 2.11 10.89 5.59
C SER A 8 1.23 9.91 4.81
N ALA A 9 -0.02 9.71 5.21
CA ALA A 9 -0.98 8.88 4.48
C ALA A 9 -1.34 9.50 3.11
N ALA A 10 -1.56 10.80 3.06
CA ALA A 10 -1.82 11.54 1.83
C ALA A 10 -0.66 11.44 0.83
N MET A 11 0.58 11.56 1.29
CA MET A 11 1.76 11.38 0.44
C MET A 11 1.89 9.96 -0.11
N LYS A 12 1.59 8.94 0.70
CA LYS A 12 1.57 7.54 0.23
C LYS A 12 0.49 7.33 -0.84
N MET A 13 -0.71 7.88 -0.62
CA MET A 13 -1.79 7.82 -1.60
C MET A 13 -1.39 8.51 -2.90
N LEU A 14 -0.83 9.72 -2.83
CA LEU A 14 -0.38 10.46 -4.01
C LEU A 14 0.67 9.68 -4.79
N ASN A 15 1.67 9.11 -4.11
CA ASN A 15 2.69 8.27 -4.75
C ASN A 15 2.09 7.04 -5.42
N SER A 16 1.10 6.39 -4.79
CA SER A 16 0.40 5.25 -5.40
C SER A 16 -0.39 5.66 -6.64
N LEU A 17 -1.05 6.81 -6.63
CA LEU A 17 -1.76 7.34 -7.81
C LEU A 17 -0.78 7.72 -8.92
N ASP A 18 0.39 8.27 -8.59
CA ASP A 18 1.43 8.63 -9.57
C ASP A 18 1.96 7.41 -10.34
N THR A 19 2.00 6.23 -9.72
CA THR A 19 2.39 4.99 -10.42
C THR A 19 1.42 4.58 -11.52
N LEU A 20 0.19 5.09 -11.48
CA LEU A 20 -0.88 4.77 -12.44
C LEU A 20 -0.96 5.75 -13.63
N LYS A 21 -0.21 6.85 -13.61
CA LYS A 21 -0.33 7.96 -14.58
C LYS A 21 -0.14 7.55 -16.05
N ASP A 22 0.72 6.55 -16.29
CA ASP A 22 1.02 6.07 -17.64
C ASP A 22 -0.02 5.08 -18.20
N ASN A 23 -0.93 4.60 -17.32
CA ASN A 23 -2.00 3.69 -17.73
C ASN A 23 -3.27 4.49 -18.04
N THR A 24 -3.64 4.52 -19.31
CA THR A 24 -4.78 5.31 -19.83
C THR A 24 -6.11 4.56 -19.86
N SER A 25 -6.20 3.36 -19.26
CA SER A 25 -7.44 2.60 -19.21
C SER A 25 -8.55 3.36 -18.48
N GLU A 26 -9.80 3.12 -18.83
CA GLU A 26 -10.96 3.76 -18.20
C GLU A 26 -11.03 3.45 -16.70
N GLY A 27 -10.74 2.20 -16.32
CA GLY A 27 -10.68 1.79 -14.92
C GLY A 27 -9.61 2.54 -14.14
N THR A 28 -8.42 2.74 -14.71
CA THR A 28 -7.35 3.51 -14.08
C THR A 28 -7.73 4.98 -13.89
N ARG A 29 -8.37 5.59 -14.87
CA ARG A 29 -8.88 6.97 -14.76
C ARG A 29 -9.92 7.10 -13.64
N ALA A 30 -10.81 6.12 -13.50
CA ALA A 30 -11.80 6.10 -12.42
C ALA A 30 -11.11 6.03 -11.04
N VAL A 31 -10.11 5.15 -10.88
CA VAL A 31 -9.32 5.02 -9.63
C VAL A 31 -8.56 6.31 -9.31
N ILE A 32 -7.89 6.92 -10.28
CA ILE A 32 -7.19 8.19 -10.08
C ILE A 32 -8.16 9.29 -9.66
N ASN A 33 -9.30 9.39 -10.34
CA ASN A 33 -10.30 10.41 -10.07
C ASN A 33 -10.92 10.26 -8.66
N GLU A 34 -11.25 9.04 -8.26
CA GLU A 34 -11.74 8.76 -6.91
C GLU A 34 -10.67 9.03 -5.85
N GLY A 35 -9.44 8.54 -6.07
CA GLY A 35 -8.32 8.75 -5.18
C GLY A 35 -8.00 10.23 -4.97
N MET A 36 -7.99 11.04 -6.03
CA MET A 36 -7.80 12.49 -5.94
C MET A 36 -8.92 13.15 -5.13
N SER A 37 -10.17 12.77 -5.36
CA SER A 37 -11.32 13.28 -4.60
C SER A 37 -11.18 12.98 -3.10
N ILE A 38 -10.76 11.77 -2.74
CA ILE A 38 -10.51 11.37 -1.34
C ILE A 38 -9.36 12.17 -0.75
N LEU A 39 -8.26 12.30 -1.50
CA LEU A 39 -7.06 13.02 -1.09
C LEU A 39 -7.37 14.48 -0.75
N LEU A 40 -8.07 15.18 -1.63
CA LEU A 40 -8.41 16.59 -1.44
C LEU A 40 -9.29 16.80 -0.20
N ARG A 41 -10.34 15.99 -0.03
CA ARG A 41 -11.23 16.07 1.14
C ARG A 41 -10.49 15.75 2.44
N THR A 42 -9.57 14.80 2.42
CA THR A 42 -8.78 14.43 3.60
C THR A 42 -7.77 15.50 3.99
N LEU A 43 -7.18 16.19 3.00
CA LEU A 43 -6.21 17.28 3.21
C LEU A 43 -6.85 18.64 3.47
N TYR A 44 -8.13 18.82 3.18
CA TYR A 44 -8.81 20.10 3.31
C TYR A 44 -8.61 20.76 4.69
N PRO A 45 -8.72 20.05 5.84
CA PRO A 45 -8.51 20.66 7.16
C PRO A 45 -7.08 21.20 7.39
N ILE A 46 -6.11 20.79 6.58
CA ILE A 46 -4.69 21.13 6.72
C ILE A 46 -4.30 22.22 5.71
N ALA A 47 -4.78 22.12 4.49
CA ALA A 47 -4.44 23.02 3.39
C ALA A 47 -5.69 23.48 2.63
N PRO A 48 -6.60 24.27 3.28
CA PRO A 48 -7.94 24.52 2.77
C PRO A 48 -7.98 25.23 1.42
N HIS A 49 -7.13 26.24 1.19
CA HIS A 49 -7.21 27.04 -0.02
C HIS A 49 -6.86 26.24 -1.29
N ILE A 50 -5.74 25.52 -1.27
CA ILE A 50 -5.30 24.75 -2.44
C ILE A 50 -6.23 23.57 -2.73
N THR A 51 -6.70 22.89 -1.68
CA THR A 51 -7.59 21.74 -1.85
C THR A 51 -8.98 22.16 -2.33
N ALA A 52 -9.50 23.32 -1.88
CA ALA A 52 -10.76 23.88 -2.38
C ALA A 52 -10.64 24.25 -3.86
N GLN A 53 -9.57 24.94 -4.23
CA GLN A 53 -9.35 25.34 -5.64
C GLN A 53 -9.25 24.11 -6.54
N LEU A 54 -8.43 23.12 -6.16
CA LEU A 54 -8.31 21.89 -6.96
C LEU A 54 -9.60 21.07 -7.01
N PHE A 55 -10.41 21.11 -5.96
CA PHE A 55 -11.71 20.43 -5.93
C PHE A 55 -12.68 21.00 -6.97
N GLU A 56 -12.70 22.32 -7.12
CA GLU A 56 -13.46 23.04 -8.15
C GLU A 56 -12.86 22.81 -9.54
N ASP A 57 -11.56 23.02 -9.72
CA ASP A 57 -10.87 22.89 -11.02
C ASP A 57 -11.03 21.48 -11.63
N LEU A 58 -11.12 20.45 -10.77
CA LEU A 58 -11.34 19.07 -11.20
C LEU A 58 -12.83 18.68 -11.30
N GLY A 59 -13.74 19.61 -11.06
CA GLY A 59 -15.19 19.43 -11.21
C GLY A 59 -15.84 18.57 -10.13
N TYR A 60 -15.19 18.41 -8.98
CA TYR A 60 -15.77 17.63 -7.87
C TYR A 60 -16.94 18.37 -7.21
N ASP A 61 -16.93 19.69 -7.18
CA ASP A 61 -18.07 20.51 -6.73
C ASP A 61 -19.35 20.19 -7.50
N GLN A 62 -19.25 20.04 -8.81
CA GLN A 62 -20.37 19.64 -9.67
C GLN A 62 -20.78 18.19 -9.43
N ARG A 63 -19.81 17.28 -9.27
CA ARG A 63 -20.05 15.86 -9.02
C ARG A 63 -20.75 15.61 -7.69
N PHE A 64 -20.40 16.35 -6.63
CA PHE A 64 -21.00 16.23 -5.29
C PHE A 64 -22.20 17.17 -5.10
N GLY A 65 -22.40 18.15 -5.97
CA GLY A 65 -23.43 19.18 -5.84
C GLY A 65 -23.20 20.13 -4.67
N THR A 66 -21.94 20.25 -4.21
CA THR A 66 -21.58 21.05 -3.04
C THR A 66 -20.10 21.42 -3.04
N SER A 67 -19.73 22.40 -2.24
CA SER A 67 -18.32 22.76 -2.01
C SER A 67 -17.60 21.68 -1.20
N ILE A 68 -16.26 21.71 -1.19
CA ILE A 68 -15.44 20.74 -0.45
C ILE A 68 -15.72 20.77 1.08
N VAL A 69 -16.15 21.90 1.62
CA VAL A 69 -16.50 22.07 3.05
C VAL A 69 -17.67 21.17 3.44
N ASP A 70 -18.68 21.11 2.57
CA ASP A 70 -19.93 20.39 2.82
C ASP A 70 -19.92 19.00 2.17
N ALA A 71 -18.86 18.67 1.42
CA ALA A 71 -18.73 17.37 0.78
C ALA A 71 -18.65 16.24 1.82
N PRO A 72 -19.33 15.11 1.59
CA PRO A 72 -19.36 14.01 2.55
C PRO A 72 -17.94 13.47 2.79
N TRP A 73 -17.61 13.20 4.07
CA TRP A 73 -16.33 12.59 4.40
C TRP A 73 -16.20 11.21 3.75
N PRO A 74 -15.02 10.84 3.24
CA PRO A 74 -14.79 9.53 2.62
C PRO A 74 -15.14 8.39 3.59
N LYS A 75 -15.93 7.43 3.12
CA LYS A 75 -16.27 6.23 3.89
C LYS A 75 -15.20 5.16 3.66
N ILE A 76 -14.90 4.43 4.72
CA ILE A 76 -13.98 3.29 4.65
C ILE A 76 -14.75 2.10 4.10
N ASP A 77 -14.24 1.49 3.03
CA ASP A 77 -14.68 0.19 2.56
C ASP A 77 -13.83 -0.89 3.23
N ALA A 78 -14.44 -1.64 4.14
CA ALA A 78 -13.76 -2.70 4.87
C ALA A 78 -13.29 -3.85 3.95
N GLN A 79 -13.99 -4.09 2.83
CA GLN A 79 -13.62 -5.13 1.88
C GLN A 79 -12.38 -4.73 1.08
N ALA A 80 -12.28 -3.45 0.70
CA ALA A 80 -11.11 -2.92 0.01
C ALA A 80 -9.85 -2.84 0.91
N MET A 81 -10.02 -2.96 2.23
CA MET A 81 -8.89 -2.99 3.18
C MET A 81 -8.32 -4.39 3.42
N VAL A 82 -8.96 -5.43 2.91
CA VAL A 82 -8.41 -6.78 2.94
C VAL A 82 -7.26 -6.81 1.93
N ALA A 83 -6.03 -6.84 2.43
CA ALA A 83 -4.88 -6.98 1.56
C ALA A 83 -4.90 -8.37 0.93
N ASP A 84 -5.01 -8.43 -0.40
CA ASP A 84 -4.94 -9.69 -1.15
C ASP A 84 -3.57 -10.34 -1.03
N GLU A 85 -2.52 -9.53 -0.80
CA GLU A 85 -1.14 -9.98 -0.64
C GLU A 85 -0.52 -9.42 0.64
N VAL A 86 0.31 -10.23 1.26
CA VAL A 86 1.14 -9.86 2.42
C VAL A 86 2.60 -9.90 2.01
N LYS A 87 3.29 -8.79 2.24
CA LYS A 87 4.73 -8.68 2.04
C LYS A 87 5.47 -9.28 3.22
N TYR A 88 6.29 -10.28 2.96
CA TYR A 88 7.21 -10.86 3.93
C TYR A 88 8.64 -10.44 3.63
N VAL A 89 9.33 -10.00 4.66
CA VAL A 89 10.76 -9.71 4.61
C VAL A 89 11.55 -10.99 4.88
N ILE A 90 12.45 -11.38 3.97
CA ILE A 90 13.33 -12.53 4.17
C ILE A 90 14.59 -12.08 4.91
N GLN A 91 14.86 -12.72 6.01
CA GLN A 91 16.10 -12.57 6.75
C GLN A 91 16.90 -13.87 6.73
N ILE A 92 18.22 -13.77 6.62
CA ILE A 92 19.13 -14.88 6.79
C ILE A 92 20.09 -14.53 7.94
N ASN A 93 20.06 -15.33 9.00
CA ASN A 93 20.79 -15.07 10.24
C ASN A 93 20.55 -13.65 10.78
N GLY A 94 19.29 -13.19 10.72
CA GLY A 94 18.85 -11.87 11.19
C GLY A 94 19.17 -10.68 10.27
N LYS A 95 19.82 -10.88 9.12
CA LYS A 95 20.10 -9.82 8.14
C LYS A 95 19.09 -9.86 6.99
N LEU A 96 18.54 -8.70 6.62
CA LEU A 96 17.65 -8.53 5.46
C LEU A 96 18.36 -8.99 4.18
N ARG A 97 17.70 -9.88 3.41
CA ARG A 97 18.28 -10.44 2.17
C ARG A 97 17.32 -10.46 0.99
N GLY A 98 16.02 -10.22 1.22
CA GLY A 98 15.03 -10.18 0.16
C GLY A 98 13.63 -9.93 0.70
N GLU A 99 12.67 -9.95 -0.22
CA GLU A 99 11.25 -9.77 0.07
C GLU A 99 10.44 -10.71 -0.82
N ILE A 100 9.30 -11.19 -0.30
CA ILE A 100 8.31 -11.94 -1.07
C ILE A 100 6.92 -11.39 -0.81
N ASN A 101 6.10 -11.35 -1.85
CA ASN A 101 4.68 -11.09 -1.74
C ASN A 101 3.94 -12.42 -1.88
N VAL A 102 3.10 -12.74 -0.93
CA VAL A 102 2.28 -13.95 -0.95
C VAL A 102 0.84 -13.60 -0.61
N PRO A 103 -0.15 -14.33 -1.15
CA PRO A 103 -1.55 -14.15 -0.77
C PRO A 103 -1.74 -14.20 0.74
N ALA A 104 -2.68 -13.39 1.26
CA ALA A 104 -2.88 -13.23 2.71
C ALA A 104 -3.27 -14.54 3.42
N GLU A 105 -3.88 -15.47 2.68
CA GLU A 105 -4.33 -16.78 3.18
C GLU A 105 -3.31 -17.91 2.95
N THR A 106 -2.10 -17.58 2.47
CA THR A 106 -1.09 -18.61 2.18
C THR A 106 -0.66 -19.34 3.44
N PRO A 107 -0.71 -20.68 3.44
CA PRO A 107 -0.29 -21.48 4.59
C PRO A 107 1.22 -21.31 4.86
N LYS A 108 1.61 -21.49 6.11
CA LYS A 108 3.00 -21.30 6.56
C LYS A 108 4.02 -22.11 5.75
N SER A 109 3.68 -23.34 5.36
CA SER A 109 4.52 -24.23 4.56
C SER A 109 4.84 -23.66 3.17
N GLU A 110 3.87 -23.01 2.54
CA GLU A 110 4.07 -22.39 1.23
C GLU A 110 4.88 -21.09 1.35
N ILE A 111 4.70 -20.31 2.43
CA ILE A 111 5.53 -19.14 2.73
C ILE A 111 7.00 -19.54 2.91
N GLU A 112 7.25 -20.63 3.63
CA GLU A 112 8.60 -21.19 3.82
C GLU A 112 9.21 -21.64 2.47
N ALA A 113 8.43 -22.34 1.64
CA ALA A 113 8.86 -22.77 0.32
C ALA A 113 9.17 -21.57 -0.62
N ALA A 114 8.30 -20.57 -0.64
CA ALA A 114 8.48 -19.34 -1.43
C ALA A 114 9.72 -18.55 -0.97
N ALA A 115 9.97 -18.49 0.34
CA ALA A 115 11.16 -17.83 0.88
C ALA A 115 12.46 -18.56 0.50
N LEU A 116 12.45 -19.89 0.49
CA LEU A 116 13.60 -20.70 0.05
C LEU A 116 13.82 -20.64 -1.47
N ALA A 117 12.75 -20.49 -2.25
CA ALA A 117 12.83 -20.38 -3.70
C ALA A 117 13.30 -18.99 -4.18
N ASN A 118 13.31 -17.99 -3.32
CA ASN A 118 13.70 -16.64 -3.67
C ASN A 118 15.19 -16.59 -4.10
N PRO A 119 15.52 -16.04 -5.29
CA PRO A 119 16.88 -16.02 -5.83
C PRO A 119 17.88 -15.31 -4.92
N ASP A 120 17.45 -14.23 -4.26
CA ASP A 120 18.31 -13.48 -3.36
C ASP A 120 18.60 -14.27 -2.08
N ALA A 121 17.61 -15.00 -1.55
CA ALA A 121 17.82 -15.88 -0.43
C ALA A 121 18.78 -17.03 -0.77
N GLN A 122 18.62 -17.66 -1.93
CA GLN A 122 19.47 -18.76 -2.38
C GLN A 122 20.94 -18.37 -2.50
N ARG A 123 21.24 -17.16 -2.96
CA ARG A 123 22.64 -16.65 -3.04
C ARG A 123 23.34 -16.60 -1.68
N PHE A 124 22.59 -16.41 -0.60
CA PHE A 124 23.13 -16.30 0.75
C PHE A 124 23.08 -17.61 1.52
N ILE A 125 22.21 -18.54 1.13
CA ILE A 125 22.17 -19.90 1.65
C ILE A 125 23.40 -20.68 1.13
N ASP A 126 23.81 -20.46 -0.13
CA ASP A 126 25.05 -20.97 -0.75
C ASP A 126 25.34 -22.45 -0.43
N GLY A 127 24.30 -23.30 -0.55
CA GLY A 127 24.42 -24.73 -0.31
C GLY A 127 24.57 -25.16 1.17
N LYS A 128 24.50 -24.23 2.12
CA LYS A 128 24.54 -24.55 3.55
C LYS A 128 23.22 -25.21 3.99
N PRO A 129 23.29 -26.17 4.92
CA PRO A 129 22.07 -26.78 5.44
C PRO A 129 21.25 -25.77 6.23
N VAL A 130 19.96 -25.66 5.90
CA VAL A 130 19.01 -24.82 6.64
C VAL A 130 18.72 -25.50 7.97
N CYS A 131 19.14 -24.88 9.07
CA CYS A 131 18.96 -25.40 10.41
C CYS A 131 17.53 -25.15 10.93
N LYS A 132 16.96 -23.97 10.65
CA LYS A 132 15.64 -23.57 11.14
C LYS A 132 15.05 -22.45 10.31
N ILE A 133 13.72 -22.50 10.08
CA ILE A 133 12.94 -21.42 9.47
C ILE A 133 11.95 -20.90 10.51
N ILE A 134 11.96 -19.60 10.76
CA ILE A 134 11.04 -18.94 11.69
C ILE A 134 10.17 -17.99 10.89
N VAL A 135 8.89 -18.30 10.76
CA VAL A 135 7.90 -17.43 10.11
C VAL A 135 7.17 -16.63 11.17
N VAL A 136 7.28 -15.31 11.09
CA VAL A 136 6.47 -14.38 11.88
C VAL A 136 5.32 -13.91 10.99
N PRO A 137 4.06 -14.26 11.33
CA PRO A 137 2.91 -13.95 10.50
C PRO A 137 2.82 -12.47 10.12
N LYS A 138 2.55 -12.20 8.85
CA LYS A 138 2.38 -10.86 8.27
C LYS A 138 3.58 -9.92 8.46
N LYS A 139 4.79 -10.45 8.68
CA LYS A 139 5.97 -9.63 8.97
C LYS A 139 7.25 -10.11 8.29
N LEU A 140 7.77 -11.24 8.69
CA LEU A 140 9.06 -11.72 8.19
C LEU A 140 9.22 -13.24 8.22
N VAL A 141 10.15 -13.73 7.42
CA VAL A 141 10.66 -15.11 7.45
C VAL A 141 12.14 -15.04 7.73
N ASN A 142 12.59 -15.64 8.84
CA ASN A 142 14.01 -15.73 9.18
C ASN A 142 14.52 -17.16 8.94
N ILE A 143 15.48 -17.28 8.04
CA ILE A 143 16.15 -18.53 7.70
C ILE A 143 17.48 -18.56 8.46
N VAL A 144 17.68 -19.59 9.24
CA VAL A 144 18.94 -19.83 9.98
C VAL A 144 19.70 -20.95 9.27
N VAL A 145 20.88 -20.62 8.80
CA VAL A 145 21.81 -21.50 8.12
C VAL A 145 23.12 -21.62 8.90
#